data_57eca5371e78c53c7ceed8e653db7562
#
_entry.id   57eca5371e78c53c7ceed8e653db7562
#
_cell.length_a   1.000
_cell.length_b   1.000
_cell.length_c   1.000
_cell.angle_alpha   90.00
_cell.angle_beta   90.00
_cell.angle_gamma   90.00
#
_symmetry.space_group_name_H-M   'P 1'
#
loop_
_entity.id
_entity.type
_entity.pdbx_description
1 polymer ?
#
loop_
_entity_poly.entity_id
_entity_poly.type
_entity_poly.pdbx_seq_one_letter_code
_entity_poly.pdbx_strand_id
1 'polypeptide(L)'
;LMTVITTVLTISAVFLGVHFYVYSGFDYQPDIYRTGNPGTNQVAITFDDGPSREFTPAILDILREHNVPATFFLVGVHVEQYPDIARRIVEEGHEIGNHTYRHINMPTASNKTLYEEVIKATRVITQVTGEYPKYIRPPRGVYDARFRRLSHVLGQQIVLWTTSTRDWRYGTSAQAIVKRAVSTAKGGQIILFHDSGALVRNEGGDRSATVRALPFVIEGLREKGLEIVPLGELLEDEFGEEFPVVEIPE
;
A
#
# COMPACT_ATOMS: atom_id res chain seq x y z
N LEU A 1 19.40 41.27 3.15
CA LEU A 1 19.85 39.91 3.45
C LEU A 1 18.95 39.25 4.52
N MET A 2 18.74 39.87 5.68
CA MET A 2 17.88 39.34 6.77
C MET A 2 16.46 39.04 6.29
N THR A 3 15.82 39.91 5.54
CA THR A 3 14.46 39.74 5.02
C THR A 3 14.36 38.50 4.12
N VAL A 4 15.34 38.29 3.23
CA VAL A 4 15.38 37.13 2.32
C VAL A 4 15.54 35.84 3.13
N ILE A 5 16.44 35.82 4.12
CA ILE A 5 16.65 34.65 4.99
C ILE A 5 15.36 34.31 5.75
N THR A 6 14.69 35.32 6.33
CA THR A 6 13.43 35.13 7.06
C THR A 6 12.35 34.54 6.15
N THR A 7 12.20 35.09 4.93
CA THR A 7 11.23 34.60 3.95
C THR A 7 11.50 33.13 3.57
N VAL A 8 12.75 32.78 3.29
CA VAL A 8 13.14 31.40 2.94
C VAL A 8 12.86 30.44 4.10
N LEU A 9 13.20 30.82 5.33
CA LEU A 9 12.93 30.00 6.52
C LEU A 9 11.43 29.80 6.75
N THR A 10 10.62 30.85 6.57
CA THR A 10 9.17 30.78 6.71
C THR A 10 8.56 29.84 5.64
N ILE A 11 8.96 29.99 4.37
CA ILE A 11 8.50 29.10 3.29
C ILE A 11 8.91 27.64 3.56
N SER A 12 10.15 27.41 4.02
CA SER A 12 10.63 26.08 4.35
C SER A 12 9.87 25.48 5.54
N ALA A 13 9.57 26.27 6.56
CA ALA A 13 8.79 25.81 7.72
C ALA A 13 7.33 25.49 7.35
N VAL A 14 6.71 26.31 6.49
CA VAL A 14 5.37 26.03 5.95
C VAL A 14 5.37 24.76 5.10
N PHE A 15 6.36 24.62 4.22
CA PHE A 15 6.50 23.44 3.38
C PHE A 15 6.72 22.17 4.22
N LEU A 16 7.60 22.23 5.22
CA LEU A 16 7.82 21.13 6.18
C LEU A 16 6.56 20.84 6.99
N GLY A 17 5.83 21.87 7.44
CA GLY A 17 4.58 21.71 8.17
C GLY A 17 3.48 21.06 7.32
N VAL A 18 3.32 21.49 6.07
CA VAL A 18 2.38 20.89 5.11
C VAL A 18 2.81 19.46 4.79
N HIS A 19 4.10 19.22 4.55
CA HIS A 19 4.63 17.89 4.30
C HIS A 19 4.37 16.96 5.48
N PHE A 20 4.64 17.43 6.70
CA PHE A 20 4.39 16.65 7.91
C PHE A 20 2.89 16.41 8.14
N TYR A 21 2.04 17.42 7.89
CA TYR A 21 0.58 17.28 7.97
C TYR A 21 0.04 16.25 6.96
N VAL A 22 0.49 16.32 5.72
CA VAL A 22 0.05 15.40 4.64
C VAL A 22 0.54 13.97 4.85
N TYR A 23 1.80 13.80 5.30
CA TYR A 23 2.43 12.48 5.38
C TYR A 23 2.45 11.85 6.77
N SER A 24 2.28 12.63 7.85
CA SER A 24 2.32 12.11 9.21
C SER A 24 1.03 12.34 9.99
N GLY A 25 0.16 13.23 9.48
CA GLY A 25 -1.05 13.67 10.16
C GLY A 25 -0.73 14.35 11.52
N PHE A 26 -1.17 15.57 11.72
CA PHE A 26 -1.08 16.21 13.06
C PHE A 26 -2.14 15.68 14.02
N ASP A 27 -3.24 15.13 13.47
CA ASP A 27 -4.28 14.52 14.26
C ASP A 27 -4.23 13.00 14.13
N TYR A 28 -4.35 12.31 15.25
CA TYR A 28 -4.68 10.90 15.27
C TYR A 28 -5.99 10.71 14.51
N GLN A 29 -5.91 10.02 13.37
CA GLN A 29 -7.06 9.72 12.53
C GLN A 29 -7.35 8.22 12.70
N PRO A 30 -8.31 7.85 13.54
CA PRO A 30 -8.57 6.45 13.89
C PRO A 30 -9.02 5.59 12.70
N ASP A 31 -9.46 6.23 11.62
CA ASP A 31 -9.87 5.59 10.37
C ASP A 31 -8.73 5.39 9.36
N ILE A 32 -7.48 5.70 9.74
CA ILE A 32 -6.30 5.58 8.87
C ILE A 32 -5.22 4.75 9.56
N TYR A 33 -5.03 3.55 9.05
CA TYR A 33 -4.08 2.59 9.59
C TYR A 33 -2.68 2.83 9.01
N ARG A 34 -1.72 3.06 9.88
CA ARG A 34 -0.29 3.20 9.53
C ARG A 34 0.55 2.09 10.13
N THR A 35 0.02 1.45 11.15
CA THR A 35 0.65 0.42 11.95
C THR A 35 -0.46 -0.42 12.58
N GLY A 36 -0.20 -1.67 12.89
CA GLY A 36 -0.99 -2.45 13.84
C GLY A 36 -0.47 -2.24 15.26
N ASN A 37 -0.87 -3.11 16.18
CA ASN A 37 -0.46 -3.04 17.57
C ASN A 37 1.07 -3.24 17.74
N PRO A 38 1.82 -2.23 18.19
CA PRO A 38 3.27 -2.33 18.35
C PRO A 38 3.72 -3.27 19.48
N GLY A 39 2.78 -3.75 20.31
CA GLY A 39 3.03 -4.72 21.37
C GLY A 39 3.11 -6.17 20.90
N THR A 40 2.77 -6.46 19.64
CA THR A 40 2.85 -7.81 19.07
C THR A 40 4.22 -8.09 18.46
N ASN A 41 4.47 -9.35 18.07
CA ASN A 41 5.60 -9.73 17.21
C ASN A 41 5.20 -9.86 15.73
N GLN A 42 3.98 -9.43 15.35
CA GLN A 42 3.43 -9.56 14.01
C GLN A 42 3.79 -8.37 13.11
N VAL A 43 3.97 -8.65 11.82
CA VAL A 43 4.20 -7.65 10.76
C VAL A 43 3.44 -8.04 9.49
N ALA A 44 3.04 -7.07 8.67
CA ALA A 44 2.43 -7.34 7.38
C ALA A 44 3.35 -6.90 6.21
N ILE A 45 3.43 -7.74 5.18
CA ILE A 45 4.07 -7.42 3.90
C ILE A 45 2.98 -7.00 2.92
N THR A 46 3.17 -5.84 2.28
CA THR A 46 2.21 -5.30 1.33
C THR A 46 2.87 -4.88 0.03
N PHE A 47 2.16 -5.07 -1.10
CA PHE A 47 2.61 -4.72 -2.44
C PHE A 47 1.63 -3.75 -3.09
N ASP A 48 2.15 -2.68 -3.71
CA ASP A 48 1.36 -1.68 -4.44
C ASP A 48 1.61 -1.80 -5.96
N ASP A 49 0.71 -1.20 -6.73
CA ASP A 49 0.78 -0.97 -8.19
C ASP A 49 0.44 -2.17 -9.08
N GLY A 50 0.37 -3.38 -8.57
CA GLY A 50 0.08 -4.59 -9.34
C GLY A 50 -1.38 -4.74 -9.83
N PRO A 51 -1.69 -5.88 -10.46
CA PRO A 51 -0.74 -6.94 -10.83
C PRO A 51 0.12 -6.60 -12.04
N SER A 52 1.29 -7.21 -12.15
CA SER A 52 2.12 -7.18 -13.36
C SER A 52 2.37 -8.59 -13.89
N ARG A 53 2.53 -8.71 -15.21
CA ARG A 53 2.82 -9.99 -15.85
C ARG A 53 4.18 -10.56 -15.46
N GLU A 54 5.15 -9.68 -15.21
CA GLU A 54 6.54 -10.07 -15.02
C GLU A 54 6.87 -10.35 -13.54
N PHE A 55 6.43 -9.49 -12.62
CA PHE A 55 6.92 -9.54 -11.25
C PHE A 55 5.93 -10.17 -10.27
N THR A 56 4.62 -9.91 -10.42
CA THR A 56 3.62 -10.44 -9.49
C THR A 56 3.66 -11.97 -9.42
N PRO A 57 3.72 -12.74 -10.55
CA PRO A 57 3.83 -14.19 -10.48
C PRO A 57 5.08 -14.68 -9.75
N ALA A 58 6.23 -14.04 -9.98
CA ALA A 58 7.48 -14.41 -9.31
C ALA A 58 7.43 -14.13 -7.79
N ILE A 59 6.76 -13.05 -7.38
CA ILE A 59 6.52 -12.71 -5.97
C ILE A 59 5.60 -13.77 -5.33
N LEU A 60 4.51 -14.16 -6.00
CA LEU A 60 3.58 -15.19 -5.52
C LEU A 60 4.28 -16.54 -5.35
N ASP A 61 5.15 -16.94 -6.29
CA ASP A 61 5.93 -18.17 -6.18
C ASP A 61 6.82 -18.17 -4.93
N ILE A 62 7.48 -17.05 -4.62
CA ILE A 62 8.31 -16.88 -3.42
C ILE A 62 7.45 -16.94 -2.15
N LEU A 63 6.34 -16.22 -2.12
CA LEU A 63 5.44 -16.20 -0.96
C LEU A 63 4.90 -17.60 -0.65
N ARG A 64 4.52 -18.34 -1.69
CA ARG A 64 4.08 -19.75 -1.58
C ARG A 64 5.20 -20.66 -1.09
N GLU A 65 6.42 -20.54 -1.64
CA GLU A 65 7.58 -21.34 -1.22
C GLU A 65 7.91 -21.14 0.26
N HIS A 66 7.79 -19.91 0.75
CA HIS A 66 8.04 -19.57 2.14
C HIS A 66 6.81 -19.71 3.05
N ASN A 67 5.64 -20.04 2.52
CA ASN A 67 4.35 -20.06 3.23
C ASN A 67 4.10 -18.75 3.99
N VAL A 68 4.09 -17.64 3.26
CA VAL A 68 3.92 -16.27 3.80
C VAL A 68 2.72 -15.60 3.14
N PRO A 69 1.75 -15.10 3.94
CA PRO A 69 0.67 -14.27 3.43
C PRO A 69 1.17 -12.87 3.10
N ALA A 70 0.44 -12.19 2.21
CA ALA A 70 0.69 -10.78 1.88
C ALA A 70 -0.62 -10.09 1.48
N THR A 71 -0.58 -8.76 1.38
CA THR A 71 -1.71 -7.96 0.89
C THR A 71 -1.29 -7.16 -0.35
N PHE A 72 -2.09 -7.25 -1.42
CA PHE A 72 -1.82 -6.58 -2.69
C PHE A 72 -2.81 -5.45 -2.94
N PHE A 73 -2.33 -4.20 -3.01
CA PHE A 73 -3.13 -3.04 -3.37
C PHE A 73 -3.13 -2.88 -4.90
N LEU A 74 -4.22 -3.33 -5.51
CA LEU A 74 -4.33 -3.53 -6.94
C LEU A 74 -4.76 -2.26 -7.68
N VAL A 75 -4.13 -1.98 -8.80
CA VAL A 75 -4.52 -0.92 -9.74
C VAL A 75 -5.53 -1.48 -10.75
N GLY A 76 -6.72 -0.88 -10.82
CA GLY A 76 -7.83 -1.43 -11.59
C GLY A 76 -7.53 -1.72 -13.05
N VAL A 77 -6.80 -0.83 -13.76
CA VAL A 77 -6.43 -1.07 -15.16
C VAL A 77 -5.50 -2.28 -15.32
N HIS A 78 -4.66 -2.57 -14.34
CA HIS A 78 -3.81 -3.77 -14.35
C HIS A 78 -4.61 -5.04 -14.06
N VAL A 79 -5.63 -4.95 -13.22
CA VAL A 79 -6.57 -6.07 -12.98
C VAL A 79 -7.33 -6.42 -14.28
N GLU A 80 -7.81 -5.42 -15.03
CA GLU A 80 -8.42 -5.68 -16.34
C GLU A 80 -7.42 -6.29 -17.35
N GLN A 81 -6.17 -5.86 -17.30
CA GLN A 81 -5.14 -6.34 -18.21
C GLN A 81 -4.63 -7.74 -17.88
N TYR A 82 -4.58 -8.10 -16.60
CA TYR A 82 -4.03 -9.37 -16.09
C TYR A 82 -4.99 -10.04 -15.10
N PRO A 83 -6.23 -10.38 -15.54
CA PRO A 83 -7.26 -10.90 -14.65
C PRO A 83 -6.92 -12.28 -14.07
N ASP A 84 -6.15 -13.08 -14.77
CA ASP A 84 -5.64 -14.36 -14.34
C ASP A 84 -4.68 -14.21 -13.13
N ILE A 85 -3.82 -13.21 -13.15
CA ILE A 85 -2.89 -12.94 -12.04
C ILE A 85 -3.64 -12.38 -10.84
N ALA A 86 -4.62 -11.48 -11.05
CA ALA A 86 -5.44 -10.95 -9.98
C ALA A 86 -6.24 -12.05 -9.25
N ARG A 87 -6.81 -13.02 -9.99
CA ARG A 87 -7.46 -14.21 -9.39
C ARG A 87 -6.47 -15.08 -8.62
N ARG A 88 -5.29 -15.34 -9.20
CA ARG A 88 -4.24 -16.14 -8.55
C ARG A 88 -3.84 -15.57 -7.18
N ILE A 89 -3.78 -14.23 -7.02
CA ILE A 89 -3.49 -13.60 -5.72
C ILE A 89 -4.48 -14.08 -4.65
N VAL A 90 -5.78 -14.06 -4.95
CA VAL A 90 -6.83 -14.50 -4.02
C VAL A 90 -6.85 -16.02 -3.84
N GLU A 91 -6.70 -16.78 -4.92
CA GLU A 91 -6.67 -18.26 -4.90
C GLU A 91 -5.51 -18.81 -4.06
N GLU A 92 -4.38 -18.08 -3.97
CA GLU A 92 -3.25 -18.44 -3.11
C GLU A 92 -3.39 -17.91 -1.66
N GLY A 93 -4.56 -17.32 -1.31
CA GLY A 93 -4.88 -16.90 0.06
C GLY A 93 -4.32 -15.54 0.47
N HIS A 94 -3.91 -14.71 -0.49
CA HIS A 94 -3.47 -13.35 -0.22
C HIS A 94 -4.65 -12.38 -0.18
N GLU A 95 -4.53 -11.34 0.64
CA GLU A 95 -5.51 -10.27 0.70
C GLU A 95 -5.34 -9.26 -0.44
N ILE A 96 -6.44 -8.60 -0.79
CA ILE A 96 -6.45 -7.56 -1.81
C ILE A 96 -6.98 -6.23 -1.27
N GLY A 97 -6.44 -5.14 -1.79
CA GLY A 97 -6.88 -3.76 -1.55
C GLY A 97 -7.04 -2.98 -2.85
N ASN A 98 -7.69 -1.84 -2.78
CA ASN A 98 -7.89 -0.91 -3.88
C ASN A 98 -6.75 0.13 -3.91
N HIS A 99 -6.10 0.29 -5.10
CA HIS A 99 -5.07 1.31 -5.32
C HIS A 99 -5.46 2.32 -6.41
N THR A 100 -6.77 2.60 -6.55
CA THR A 100 -7.42 3.35 -7.61
C THR A 100 -7.35 2.67 -8.99
N TYR A 101 -8.08 3.22 -9.97
CA TYR A 101 -8.15 2.58 -11.28
C TYR A 101 -6.90 2.81 -12.14
N ARG A 102 -6.32 4.05 -12.14
CA ARG A 102 -5.15 4.45 -12.95
C ARG A 102 -4.03 5.08 -12.12
N HIS A 103 -3.97 4.84 -10.82
CA HIS A 103 -2.93 5.40 -9.96
C HIS A 103 -2.83 6.93 -10.08
N ILE A 104 -3.95 7.63 -9.95
CA ILE A 104 -4.03 9.08 -10.16
C ILE A 104 -3.35 9.90 -9.05
N ASN A 105 -3.06 11.16 -9.37
CA ASN A 105 -2.65 12.14 -8.36
C ASN A 105 -3.90 12.72 -7.67
N MET A 106 -4.23 12.20 -6.49
CA MET A 106 -5.45 12.48 -5.75
C MET A 106 -5.69 13.98 -5.48
N PRO A 107 -4.72 14.76 -4.96
CA PRO A 107 -4.95 16.16 -4.61
C PRO A 107 -5.33 17.05 -5.79
N THR A 108 -4.89 16.71 -6.99
CA THR A 108 -5.16 17.49 -8.21
C THR A 108 -6.36 16.99 -9.00
N ALA A 109 -6.92 15.85 -8.62
CA ALA A 109 -8.08 15.27 -9.27
C ALA A 109 -9.37 16.06 -8.97
N SER A 110 -10.26 16.18 -9.96
CA SER A 110 -11.61 16.67 -9.73
C SER A 110 -12.41 15.70 -8.85
N ASN A 111 -13.48 16.15 -8.21
CA ASN A 111 -14.36 15.27 -7.44
C ASN A 111 -14.85 14.10 -8.32
N LYS A 112 -15.32 14.40 -9.53
CA LYS A 112 -15.81 13.40 -10.47
C LYS A 112 -14.73 12.35 -10.77
N THR A 113 -13.52 12.80 -11.12
CA THR A 113 -12.39 11.90 -11.41
C THR A 113 -12.04 11.01 -10.23
N LEU A 114 -11.98 11.60 -9.02
CA LEU A 114 -11.66 10.85 -7.81
C LEU A 114 -12.69 9.74 -7.55
N TYR A 115 -14.00 10.07 -7.66
CA TYR A 115 -15.08 9.10 -7.48
C TYR A 115 -15.02 7.98 -8.52
N GLU A 116 -14.87 8.34 -9.81
CA GLU A 116 -14.77 7.37 -10.90
C GLU A 116 -13.58 6.41 -10.72
N GLU A 117 -12.43 6.92 -10.32
CA GLU A 117 -11.21 6.14 -10.11
C GLU A 117 -11.35 5.11 -8.99
N VAL A 118 -11.90 5.53 -7.85
CA VAL A 118 -12.05 4.63 -6.69
C VAL A 118 -13.16 3.61 -6.93
N ILE A 119 -14.33 4.05 -7.39
CA ILE A 119 -15.49 3.17 -7.63
C ILE A 119 -15.21 2.18 -8.75
N LYS A 120 -14.61 2.64 -9.86
CA LYS A 120 -14.28 1.76 -10.98
C LYS A 120 -13.25 0.70 -10.56
N ALA A 121 -12.23 1.07 -9.80
CA ALA A 121 -11.26 0.10 -9.27
C ALA A 121 -11.94 -0.94 -8.38
N THR A 122 -12.74 -0.51 -7.40
CA THR A 122 -13.49 -1.41 -6.53
C THR A 122 -14.32 -2.41 -7.34
N ARG A 123 -15.09 -1.91 -8.33
CA ARG A 123 -15.94 -2.75 -9.18
C ARG A 123 -15.14 -3.77 -9.99
N VAL A 124 -14.07 -3.33 -10.65
CA VAL A 124 -13.22 -4.20 -11.48
C VAL A 124 -12.53 -5.27 -10.63
N ILE A 125 -11.97 -4.88 -9.49
CA ILE A 125 -11.33 -5.83 -8.56
C ILE A 125 -12.36 -6.87 -8.13
N THR A 126 -13.54 -6.46 -7.64
CA THR A 126 -14.59 -7.38 -7.18
C THR A 126 -15.08 -8.30 -8.31
N GLN A 127 -15.30 -7.77 -9.51
CA GLN A 127 -15.77 -8.56 -10.66
C GLN A 127 -14.77 -9.61 -11.11
N VAL A 128 -13.47 -9.30 -11.07
CA VAL A 128 -12.42 -10.19 -11.55
C VAL A 128 -12.04 -11.23 -10.51
N THR A 129 -11.93 -10.83 -9.24
CA THR A 129 -11.44 -11.70 -8.17
C THR A 129 -12.55 -12.43 -7.40
N GLY A 130 -13.78 -11.92 -7.45
CA GLY A 130 -14.89 -12.39 -6.59
C GLY A 130 -14.87 -11.80 -5.18
N GLU A 131 -13.80 -11.09 -4.81
CA GLU A 131 -13.58 -10.55 -3.46
C GLU A 131 -13.72 -9.04 -3.42
N TYR A 132 -14.42 -8.51 -2.40
CA TYR A 132 -14.52 -7.08 -2.16
C TYR A 132 -13.22 -6.56 -1.51
N PRO A 133 -12.55 -5.52 -2.07
CA PRO A 133 -11.35 -4.97 -1.48
C PRO A 133 -11.69 -4.16 -0.22
N LYS A 134 -11.58 -4.78 0.96
CA LYS A 134 -11.86 -4.13 2.26
C LYS A 134 -10.89 -2.99 2.57
N TYR A 135 -9.71 -3.01 1.97
CA TYR A 135 -8.66 -2.01 2.16
C TYR A 135 -8.53 -1.10 0.95
N ILE A 136 -8.13 0.14 1.20
CA ILE A 136 -7.79 1.09 0.16
C ILE A 136 -6.50 1.83 0.53
N ARG A 137 -5.59 1.95 -0.42
CA ARG A 137 -4.39 2.76 -0.24
C ARG A 137 -4.35 3.86 -1.29
N PRO A 138 -4.25 5.13 -0.87
CA PRO A 138 -4.14 6.22 -1.83
C PRO A 138 -2.78 6.17 -2.53
N PRO A 139 -2.72 6.38 -3.85
CA PRO A 139 -1.47 6.51 -4.59
C PRO A 139 -0.47 7.44 -3.91
N ARG A 140 0.78 7.00 -3.79
CA ARG A 140 1.87 7.73 -3.09
C ARG A 140 1.59 8.04 -1.61
N GLY A 141 0.57 7.45 -1.00
CA GLY A 141 0.15 7.76 0.37
C GLY A 141 -0.48 9.14 0.54
N VAL A 142 -0.85 9.82 -0.55
CA VAL A 142 -1.40 11.19 -0.51
C VAL A 142 -2.91 11.15 -0.70
N TYR A 143 -3.64 11.73 0.24
CA TYR A 143 -5.11 11.76 0.25
C TYR A 143 -5.63 13.09 0.82
N ASP A 144 -6.92 13.34 0.63
CA ASP A 144 -7.63 14.47 1.21
C ASP A 144 -8.97 14.05 1.83
N ALA A 145 -9.72 15.01 2.38
CA ALA A 145 -11.00 14.74 3.04
C ALA A 145 -12.06 14.11 2.10
N ARG A 146 -11.95 14.32 0.79
CA ARG A 146 -12.87 13.74 -0.21
C ARG A 146 -12.63 12.24 -0.32
N PHE A 147 -11.35 11.85 -0.40
CA PHE A 147 -10.96 10.44 -0.44
C PHE A 147 -11.36 9.71 0.84
N ARG A 148 -11.09 10.29 2.02
CA ARG A 148 -11.50 9.71 3.31
C ARG A 148 -12.99 9.45 3.37
N ARG A 149 -13.80 10.45 2.99
CA ARG A 149 -15.26 10.33 2.98
C ARG A 149 -15.75 9.25 2.04
N LEU A 150 -15.15 9.16 0.84
CA LEU A 150 -15.51 8.14 -0.13
C LEU A 150 -15.15 6.74 0.36
N SER A 151 -13.95 6.56 0.92
CA SER A 151 -13.52 5.29 1.51
C SER A 151 -14.46 4.83 2.62
N HIS A 152 -14.86 5.75 3.50
CA HIS A 152 -15.83 5.47 4.56
C HIS A 152 -17.20 5.06 4.00
N VAL A 153 -17.71 5.77 2.97
CA VAL A 153 -18.98 5.42 2.32
C VAL A 153 -18.93 4.03 1.67
N LEU A 154 -17.76 3.65 1.14
CA LEU A 154 -17.56 2.33 0.55
C LEU A 154 -17.22 1.24 1.58
N GLY A 155 -17.11 1.56 2.86
CA GLY A 155 -16.68 0.61 3.88
C GLY A 155 -15.24 0.13 3.68
N GLN A 156 -14.39 0.93 3.02
CA GLN A 156 -12.98 0.62 2.77
C GLN A 156 -12.08 1.30 3.80
N GLN A 157 -11.25 0.52 4.46
CA GLN A 157 -10.27 1.03 5.43
C GLN A 157 -9.04 1.60 4.72
N ILE A 158 -8.65 2.83 5.08
CA ILE A 158 -7.47 3.46 4.51
C ILE A 158 -6.23 2.92 5.22
N VAL A 159 -5.36 2.27 4.45
CA VAL A 159 -4.12 1.68 4.97
C VAL A 159 -2.91 2.33 4.31
N LEU A 160 -2.02 2.88 5.13
CA LEU A 160 -0.71 3.36 4.72
C LEU A 160 0.37 2.34 5.11
N TRP A 161 1.54 2.80 5.49
CA TRP A 161 2.67 1.94 5.88
C TRP A 161 3.52 2.59 6.96
N THR A 162 4.24 1.75 7.68
CA THR A 162 5.24 2.18 8.66
C THR A 162 6.62 2.25 8.01
N THR A 163 6.95 1.27 7.16
CA THR A 163 8.27 1.11 6.55
C THR A 163 8.14 1.07 5.03
N SER A 164 8.83 1.99 4.34
CA SER A 164 8.99 1.94 2.88
C SER A 164 10.35 1.40 2.52
N THR A 165 10.39 0.36 1.72
CA THR A 165 11.63 -0.24 1.20
C THR A 165 12.30 0.63 0.15
N ARG A 166 11.56 1.59 -0.43
CA ARG A 166 11.98 2.45 -1.54
C ARG A 166 12.44 1.65 -2.77
N ASP A 167 11.87 0.48 -2.95
CA ASP A 167 12.13 -0.42 -4.07
C ASP A 167 11.72 0.18 -5.43
N TRP A 168 10.77 1.12 -5.40
CA TRP A 168 10.33 1.89 -6.56
C TRP A 168 11.39 2.83 -7.13
N ARG A 169 12.42 3.22 -6.35
CA ARG A 169 13.46 4.14 -6.83
C ARG A 169 14.42 3.45 -7.80
N TYR A 170 14.63 4.07 -8.93
CA TYR A 170 15.60 3.60 -9.92
C TYR A 170 16.98 3.35 -9.28
N GLY A 171 17.58 2.20 -9.60
CA GLY A 171 18.89 1.80 -9.08
C GLY A 171 18.91 1.30 -7.63
N THR A 172 17.75 1.11 -6.98
CA THR A 172 17.71 0.49 -5.65
C THR A 172 18.11 -0.98 -5.74
N SER A 173 19.15 -1.39 -5.01
CA SER A 173 19.63 -2.78 -4.99
C SER A 173 18.79 -3.65 -4.05
N ALA A 174 18.78 -4.98 -4.27
CA ALA A 174 18.14 -5.94 -3.39
C ALA A 174 18.66 -5.82 -1.94
N GLN A 175 19.97 -5.65 -1.75
CA GLN A 175 20.56 -5.48 -0.41
C GLN A 175 20.04 -4.22 0.30
N ALA A 176 19.82 -3.13 -0.44
CA ALA A 176 19.28 -1.91 0.14
C ALA A 176 17.79 -2.07 0.54
N ILE A 177 17.02 -2.87 -0.22
CA ILE A 177 15.65 -3.25 0.10
C ILE A 177 15.63 -4.07 1.39
N VAL A 178 16.40 -5.16 1.46
CA VAL A 178 16.53 -6.00 2.65
C VAL A 178 16.90 -5.17 3.88
N LYS A 179 17.94 -4.34 3.76
CA LYS A 179 18.38 -3.48 4.87
C LYS A 179 17.25 -2.59 5.39
N ARG A 180 16.46 -1.95 4.50
CA ARG A 180 15.38 -1.06 4.93
C ARG A 180 14.20 -1.83 5.54
N ALA A 181 13.87 -3.00 4.99
CA ALA A 181 12.78 -3.82 5.51
C ALA A 181 13.10 -4.42 6.87
N VAL A 182 14.36 -4.87 7.09
CA VAL A 182 14.72 -5.70 8.24
C VAL A 182 15.40 -4.93 9.37
N SER A 183 16.29 -3.96 9.07
CA SER A 183 17.15 -3.36 10.12
C SER A 183 16.37 -2.76 11.29
N THR A 184 15.26 -2.06 11.01
CA THR A 184 14.40 -1.38 11.99
C THR A 184 13.09 -2.10 12.23
N ALA A 185 12.92 -3.30 11.68
CA ALA A 185 11.67 -4.05 11.81
C ALA A 185 11.36 -4.40 13.26
N LYS A 186 10.12 -4.18 13.64
CA LYS A 186 9.52 -4.46 14.95
C LYS A 186 8.03 -4.73 14.78
N GLY A 187 7.41 -5.31 15.80
CA GLY A 187 5.99 -5.64 15.76
C GLY A 187 5.07 -4.46 15.44
N GLY A 188 3.93 -4.76 14.87
CA GLY A 188 2.93 -3.81 14.40
C GLY A 188 3.22 -3.18 13.03
N GLN A 189 4.37 -3.44 12.41
CA GLN A 189 4.75 -2.73 11.19
C GLN A 189 4.06 -3.26 9.93
N ILE A 190 3.65 -2.31 9.08
CA ILE A 190 3.20 -2.54 7.70
C ILE A 190 4.36 -2.15 6.77
N ILE A 191 4.88 -3.13 6.03
CA ILE A 191 6.05 -2.96 5.16
C ILE A 191 5.60 -2.85 3.71
N LEU A 192 5.96 -1.72 3.07
CA LEU A 192 5.60 -1.40 1.69
C LEU A 192 6.66 -1.87 0.70
N PHE A 193 6.21 -2.63 -0.29
CA PHE A 193 6.87 -2.99 -1.53
C PHE A 193 5.99 -2.64 -2.73
N HIS A 194 6.52 -2.88 -3.95
CA HIS A 194 5.78 -2.74 -5.19
C HIS A 194 6.02 -3.97 -6.08
N ASP A 195 4.96 -4.46 -6.73
CA ASP A 195 5.02 -5.55 -7.70
C ASP A 195 4.79 -5.08 -9.15
N SER A 196 4.65 -3.78 -9.34
CA SER A 196 4.58 -3.08 -10.63
C SER A 196 5.09 -1.64 -10.51
N GLY A 197 5.09 -0.90 -11.59
CA GLY A 197 5.48 0.52 -11.65
C GLY A 197 5.26 1.10 -13.04
N ALA A 198 4.56 0.35 -13.91
CA ALA A 198 4.39 0.72 -15.31
C ALA A 198 3.59 2.02 -15.54
N LEU A 199 2.75 2.43 -14.59
CA LEU A 199 1.92 3.64 -14.70
C LEU A 199 2.60 4.90 -14.20
N VAL A 200 3.70 4.79 -13.48
CA VAL A 200 4.35 5.94 -12.86
C VAL A 200 5.57 6.35 -13.67
N ARG A 201 5.48 7.52 -14.32
CA ARG A 201 6.62 8.11 -15.04
C ARG A 201 7.78 8.36 -14.06
N ASN A 202 8.98 7.93 -14.44
CA ASN A 202 10.25 8.08 -13.71
C ASN A 202 10.44 7.18 -12.48
N GLU A 203 9.54 6.30 -12.15
CA GLU A 203 9.72 5.38 -11.02
C GLU A 203 10.25 4.00 -11.45
N GLY A 204 10.63 3.82 -12.71
CA GLY A 204 11.16 2.54 -13.24
C GLY A 204 10.19 1.38 -13.08
N GLY A 205 9.79 0.72 -14.17
CA GLY A 205 8.89 -0.45 -14.14
C GLY A 205 9.53 -1.71 -13.57
N ASP A 206 10.86 -1.76 -13.48
CA ASP A 206 11.62 -2.95 -13.05
C ASP A 206 11.51 -3.18 -11.54
N ARG A 207 10.98 -4.35 -11.15
CA ARG A 207 10.88 -4.83 -9.77
C ARG A 207 11.71 -6.09 -9.52
N SER A 208 12.65 -6.39 -10.41
CA SER A 208 13.54 -7.54 -10.24
C SER A 208 14.36 -7.48 -8.95
N ALA A 209 14.68 -6.28 -8.46
CA ALA A 209 15.35 -6.10 -7.17
C ALA A 209 14.44 -6.49 -5.99
N THR A 210 13.13 -6.18 -6.07
CA THR A 210 12.12 -6.60 -5.08
C THR A 210 12.00 -8.10 -5.05
N VAL A 211 11.86 -8.75 -6.22
CA VAL A 211 11.81 -10.23 -6.34
C VAL A 211 13.05 -10.86 -5.69
N ARG A 212 14.26 -10.37 -6.02
CA ARG A 212 15.50 -10.90 -5.44
C ARG A 212 15.65 -10.64 -3.94
N ALA A 213 15.06 -9.56 -3.43
CA ALA A 213 15.17 -9.20 -2.01
C ALA A 213 14.21 -10.00 -1.12
N LEU A 214 13.05 -10.37 -1.65
CA LEU A 214 11.93 -10.89 -0.85
C LEU A 214 12.28 -12.12 0.00
N PRO A 215 12.99 -13.16 -0.50
CA PRO A 215 13.39 -14.30 0.34
C PRO A 215 14.21 -13.87 1.56
N PHE A 216 15.18 -13.00 1.37
CA PHE A 216 16.05 -12.50 2.44
C PHE A 216 15.33 -11.57 3.41
N VAL A 217 14.30 -10.86 2.96
CA VAL A 217 13.42 -10.07 3.85
C VAL A 217 12.63 -11.01 4.75
N ILE A 218 12.01 -12.05 4.18
CA ILE A 218 11.22 -13.04 4.93
C ILE A 218 12.10 -13.72 5.99
N GLU A 219 13.27 -14.21 5.60
CA GLU A 219 14.23 -14.85 6.51
C GLU A 219 14.67 -13.86 7.61
N GLY A 220 15.09 -12.65 7.24
CA GLY A 220 15.56 -11.66 8.20
C GLY A 220 14.49 -11.16 9.18
N LEU A 221 13.20 -11.12 8.78
CA LEU A 221 12.09 -10.84 9.70
C LEU A 221 11.90 -11.99 10.70
N ARG A 222 11.95 -13.24 10.22
CA ARG A 222 11.85 -14.44 11.06
C ARG A 222 13.02 -14.58 12.04
N GLU A 223 14.25 -14.28 11.61
CA GLU A 223 15.44 -14.25 12.48
C GLU A 223 15.30 -13.24 13.62
N LYS A 224 14.53 -12.17 13.42
CA LYS A 224 14.18 -11.20 14.48
C LYS A 224 13.04 -11.66 15.39
N GLY A 225 12.49 -12.85 15.19
CA GLY A 225 11.34 -13.37 15.91
C GLY A 225 10.01 -12.73 15.51
N LEU A 226 9.96 -12.11 14.31
CA LEU A 226 8.74 -11.51 13.79
C LEU A 226 7.96 -12.53 12.95
N GLU A 227 6.66 -12.56 13.16
CA GLU A 227 5.69 -13.36 12.44
C GLU A 227 5.09 -12.50 11.32
N ILE A 228 5.06 -13.04 10.09
CA ILE A 228 4.46 -12.36 8.95
C ILE A 228 3.03 -12.86 8.82
N VAL A 229 2.07 -11.95 9.00
CA VAL A 229 0.64 -12.23 9.01
C VAL A 229 -0.12 -11.46 7.92
N PRO A 230 -1.36 -11.86 7.57
CA PRO A 230 -2.24 -11.04 6.75
C PRO A 230 -2.43 -9.66 7.38
N LEU A 231 -2.69 -8.65 6.55
CA LEU A 231 -2.93 -7.29 7.05
C LEU A 231 -4.17 -7.24 7.96
N GLY A 232 -5.21 -8.01 7.63
CA GLY A 232 -6.41 -8.13 8.44
C GLY A 232 -6.10 -8.59 9.86
N GLU A 233 -5.33 -9.66 10.00
CA GLU A 233 -4.93 -10.18 11.30
C GLU A 233 -4.09 -9.15 12.09
N LEU A 234 -3.16 -8.45 11.41
CA LEU A 234 -2.37 -7.40 12.05
C LEU A 234 -3.22 -6.25 12.59
N LEU A 235 -4.36 -5.95 11.97
CA LEU A 235 -5.24 -4.83 12.31
C LEU A 235 -6.43 -5.24 13.20
N GLU A 236 -6.80 -6.51 13.28
CA GLU A 236 -7.98 -6.99 14.03
C GLU A 236 -7.88 -6.75 15.54
N ASP A 237 -6.70 -6.78 16.12
CA ASP A 237 -6.49 -6.53 17.56
C ASP A 237 -6.80 -5.08 18.00
N GLU A 238 -6.92 -4.15 17.05
CA GLU A 238 -7.18 -2.75 17.39
C GLU A 238 -8.67 -2.36 17.31
N PHE A 239 -9.49 -3.05 16.51
CA PHE A 239 -10.86 -2.59 16.23
C PHE A 239 -11.81 -3.74 15.93
N GLY A 240 -12.44 -4.28 16.96
CA GLY A 240 -13.44 -5.36 16.87
C GLY A 240 -14.78 -5.00 16.21
N GLU A 241 -14.86 -4.11 15.24
CA GLU A 241 -16.08 -3.77 14.54
C GLU A 241 -16.04 -4.24 13.07
N GLU A 242 -16.99 -5.11 12.70
CA GLU A 242 -17.31 -5.44 11.32
C GLU A 242 -17.85 -4.20 10.61
N PHE A 243 -17.15 -3.74 9.56
CA PHE A 243 -17.67 -2.69 8.70
C PHE A 243 -18.82 -3.20 7.84
N PRO A 244 -19.92 -2.44 7.71
CA PRO A 244 -21.04 -2.85 6.87
C PRO A 244 -20.59 -2.98 5.41
N VAL A 245 -20.89 -4.12 4.80
CA VAL A 245 -20.75 -4.30 3.35
C VAL A 245 -21.74 -3.36 2.67
N VAL A 246 -21.22 -2.35 1.98
CA VAL A 246 -22.05 -1.41 1.22
C VAL A 246 -22.25 -1.96 -0.19
N GLU A 247 -23.51 -2.08 -0.63
CA GLU A 247 -23.81 -2.35 -2.03
C GLU A 247 -23.29 -1.20 -2.90
N ILE A 248 -22.43 -1.55 -3.88
CA ILE A 248 -21.89 -0.56 -4.82
C ILE A 248 -23.03 -0.14 -5.74
N PRO A 249 -23.41 1.15 -5.80
CA PRO A 249 -24.42 1.61 -6.75
C PRO A 249 -24.01 1.29 -8.18
N GLU A 250 -24.98 0.88 -9.02
CA GLU A 250 -24.81 0.60 -10.46
C GLU A 250 -24.29 1.83 -11.25
#